data_f193debda94e19e2314059d798519dde
#
_entry.id   f193debda94e19e2314059d798519dde
#
_cell.length_a   1.000
_cell.length_b   1.000
_cell.length_c   1.000
_cell.angle_alpha   90.00
_cell.angle_beta   90.00
_cell.angle_gamma   90.00
#
_symmetry.space_group_name_H-M   'P 1'
#
loop_
_entity.id
_entity.type
_entity.pdbx_description
1 polymer ?
#
loop_
_entity_poly.entity_id
_entity_poly.type
_entity_poly.pdbx_seq_one_letter_code
_entity_poly.pdbx_strand_id
1 'polypeptide(L)'
;MLEDQSIEKIIQNIKSSQLSIKELMEYYLDRIEKYNTDLNAIILLKDKDTLISEAVKKDNLKETHKPLNGIPIAIKDLSDVVGLRTTYGFPGTKNYLPKKNSLFVDRLIKSGAIIIGKTNTAELGVGGHTINRLFGPTSNCYDFSKSAAGSSGGASTAVAAGLLPFADGTDQMGSCRGPAAYANIYGYRPTPVSYTHLTLPTTYTV
;
A
#
# COMPACT_ATOMS: atom_id res chain seq x y z
N MET A 1 -13.69 17.40 0.59
CA MET A 1 -12.86 16.73 -0.47
C MET A 1 -12.29 15.46 0.15
N LEU A 2 -11.90 14.45 -0.63
CA LEU A 2 -11.34 13.19 -0.09
C LEU A 2 -9.94 13.37 0.54
N GLU A 3 -9.22 14.43 0.18
CA GLU A 3 -7.86 14.72 0.64
C GLU A 3 -7.70 14.83 2.17
N ASP A 4 -8.73 15.33 2.85
CA ASP A 4 -8.68 15.57 4.29
C ASP A 4 -9.46 14.52 5.11
N GLN A 5 -9.90 13.43 4.46
CA GLN A 5 -10.70 12.43 5.14
C GLN A 5 -9.82 11.31 5.72
N SER A 6 -10.07 10.97 6.97
CA SER A 6 -9.50 9.75 7.54
C SER A 6 -10.06 8.51 6.86
N ILE A 7 -9.32 7.41 6.92
CA ILE A 7 -9.76 6.14 6.34
C ILE A 7 -11.11 5.67 6.94
N GLU A 8 -11.35 5.93 8.23
CA GLU A 8 -12.62 5.62 8.89
C GLU A 8 -13.76 6.40 8.24
N LYS A 9 -13.55 7.68 7.92
CA LYS A 9 -14.55 8.50 7.27
C LYS A 9 -14.84 8.03 5.85
N ILE A 10 -13.82 7.66 5.09
CA ILE A 10 -13.96 7.07 3.75
C ILE A 10 -14.80 5.79 3.85
N ILE A 11 -14.49 4.89 4.78
CA ILE A 11 -15.24 3.64 5.00
C ILE A 11 -16.70 3.93 5.37
N GLN A 12 -16.95 4.92 6.24
CA GLN A 12 -18.31 5.33 6.61
C GLN A 12 -19.10 5.85 5.40
N ASN A 13 -18.48 6.69 4.56
CA ASN A 13 -19.11 7.23 3.36
C ASN A 13 -19.44 6.13 2.34
N ILE A 14 -18.59 5.12 2.18
CA ILE A 14 -18.88 3.96 1.35
C ILE A 14 -20.08 3.17 1.93
N LYS A 15 -20.07 2.90 3.24
CA LYS A 15 -21.17 2.16 3.91
C LYS A 15 -22.52 2.88 3.81
N SER A 16 -22.52 4.21 3.87
CA SER A 16 -23.72 5.03 3.75
C SER A 16 -24.09 5.37 2.30
N SER A 17 -23.36 4.85 1.31
CA SER A 17 -23.55 5.14 -0.12
C SER A 17 -23.41 6.63 -0.48
N GLN A 18 -22.68 7.39 0.34
CA GLN A 18 -22.30 8.79 0.04
C GLN A 18 -21.07 8.88 -0.86
N LEU A 19 -20.33 7.78 -1.01
CA LEU A 19 -19.17 7.62 -1.87
C LEU A 19 -19.21 6.23 -2.47
N SER A 20 -19.12 6.11 -3.79
CA SER A 20 -18.95 4.82 -4.45
C SER A 20 -17.47 4.38 -4.42
N ILE A 21 -17.24 3.08 -4.48
CA ILE A 21 -15.89 2.51 -4.59
C ILE A 21 -15.25 2.91 -5.93
N LYS A 22 -16.07 3.05 -6.98
CA LYS A 22 -15.62 3.55 -8.28
C LYS A 22 -15.06 4.97 -8.17
N GLU A 23 -15.82 5.91 -7.59
CA GLU A 23 -15.36 7.30 -7.40
C GLU A 23 -14.09 7.38 -6.54
N LEU A 24 -14.01 6.56 -5.50
CA LEU A 24 -12.80 6.46 -4.68
C LEU A 24 -11.60 5.97 -5.50
N MET A 25 -11.78 4.95 -6.33
CA MET A 25 -10.73 4.39 -7.17
C MET A 25 -10.26 5.42 -8.22
N GLU A 26 -11.20 6.07 -8.92
CA GLU A 26 -10.90 7.13 -9.89
C GLU A 26 -10.08 8.26 -9.25
N TYR A 27 -10.49 8.71 -8.07
CA TYR A 27 -9.77 9.74 -7.33
C TYR A 27 -8.31 9.37 -7.06
N TYR A 28 -8.03 8.15 -6.57
CA TYR A 28 -6.65 7.74 -6.29
C TYR A 28 -5.84 7.49 -7.57
N LEU A 29 -6.44 6.93 -8.62
CA LEU A 29 -5.78 6.73 -9.89
C LEU A 29 -5.37 8.05 -10.55
N ASP A 30 -6.22 9.06 -10.53
CA ASP A 30 -5.92 10.39 -11.06
C ASP A 30 -4.78 11.07 -10.27
N ARG A 31 -4.73 10.89 -8.96
CA ARG A 31 -3.62 11.38 -8.14
C ARG A 31 -2.31 10.65 -8.44
N ILE A 32 -2.36 9.33 -8.59
CA ILE A 32 -1.19 8.53 -8.97
C ILE A 32 -0.65 8.99 -10.34
N GLU A 33 -1.52 9.15 -11.33
CA GLU A 33 -1.15 9.63 -12.66
C GLU A 33 -0.47 11.00 -12.61
N LYS A 34 -1.00 11.91 -11.78
CA LYS A 34 -0.52 13.29 -11.68
C LYS A 34 0.82 13.41 -10.95
N TYR A 35 1.04 12.66 -9.87
CA TYR A 35 2.16 12.94 -8.95
C TYR A 35 3.21 11.84 -8.87
N ASN A 36 2.87 10.59 -9.24
CA ASN A 36 3.77 9.47 -8.98
C ASN A 36 5.05 9.49 -9.84
N THR A 37 5.02 10.15 -11.00
CA THR A 37 6.20 10.25 -11.87
C THR A 37 7.38 10.90 -11.16
N ASP A 38 7.15 11.97 -10.40
CA ASP A 38 8.19 12.69 -9.67
C ASP A 38 8.57 11.99 -8.35
N LEU A 39 7.62 11.28 -7.77
CA LEU A 39 7.78 10.62 -6.47
C LEU A 39 8.38 9.23 -6.57
N ASN A 40 8.10 8.51 -7.65
CA ASN A 40 8.50 7.10 -7.84
C ASN A 40 8.15 6.21 -6.63
N ALA A 41 6.95 6.42 -6.10
CA ALA A 41 6.45 5.73 -4.92
C ALA A 41 5.77 4.40 -5.25
N ILE A 42 4.97 4.38 -6.32
CA ILE A 42 4.28 3.19 -6.85
C ILE A 42 4.99 2.78 -8.15
N ILE A 43 5.60 1.60 -8.14
CA ILE A 43 6.48 1.11 -9.22
C ILE A 43 5.82 0.14 -10.18
N LEU A 44 4.71 -0.43 -9.79
CA LEU A 44 3.83 -1.25 -10.63
C LEU A 44 2.40 -0.89 -10.29
N LEU A 45 1.60 -0.64 -11.32
CA LEU A 45 0.17 -0.39 -11.20
C LEU A 45 -0.56 -1.37 -12.13
N LYS A 46 -1.68 -1.92 -11.67
CA LYS A 46 -2.59 -2.65 -12.54
C LYS A 46 -3.22 -1.71 -13.57
N ASP A 47 -3.67 -2.29 -14.65
CA ASP A 47 -4.40 -1.55 -15.68
C ASP A 47 -5.62 -0.79 -15.10
N LYS A 48 -5.79 0.48 -15.54
CA LYS A 48 -6.83 1.39 -15.03
C LYS A 48 -8.23 0.83 -15.23
N ASP A 49 -8.53 0.29 -16.41
CA ASP A 49 -9.86 -0.23 -16.74
C ASP A 49 -10.19 -1.47 -15.89
N THR A 50 -9.17 -2.31 -15.65
CA THR A 50 -9.29 -3.47 -14.75
C THR A 50 -9.63 -3.02 -13.33
N LEU A 51 -8.95 -1.99 -12.79
CA LEU A 51 -9.20 -1.48 -11.44
C LEU A 51 -10.58 -0.83 -11.31
N ILE A 52 -11.02 -0.07 -12.30
CA ILE A 52 -12.35 0.51 -12.32
C ILE A 52 -13.43 -0.58 -12.40
N SER A 53 -13.22 -1.59 -13.24
CA SER A 53 -14.14 -2.74 -13.32
C SER A 53 -14.25 -3.50 -11.99
N GLU A 54 -13.11 -3.71 -11.29
CA GLU A 54 -13.09 -4.33 -9.97
C GLU A 54 -13.82 -3.47 -8.93
N ALA A 55 -13.67 -2.16 -8.97
CA ALA A 55 -14.36 -1.21 -8.10
C ALA A 55 -15.90 -1.23 -8.32
N VAL A 56 -16.34 -1.16 -9.57
CA VAL A 56 -17.78 -1.26 -9.93
C VAL A 56 -18.37 -2.58 -9.47
N LYS A 57 -17.65 -3.69 -9.65
CA LYS A 57 -18.11 -5.00 -9.17
C LYS A 57 -18.31 -4.99 -7.65
N LYS A 58 -17.42 -4.35 -6.89
CA LYS A 58 -17.57 -4.24 -5.43
C LYS A 58 -18.71 -3.33 -5.01
N ASP A 59 -18.99 -2.24 -5.73
CA ASP A 59 -20.17 -1.41 -5.50
C ASP A 59 -21.46 -2.23 -5.64
N ASN A 60 -21.54 -3.09 -6.65
CA ASN A 60 -22.69 -3.96 -6.88
C ASN A 60 -22.85 -5.07 -5.82
N LEU A 61 -21.74 -5.60 -5.29
CA LEU A 61 -21.77 -6.66 -4.27
C LEU A 61 -22.18 -6.15 -2.88
N LYS A 62 -22.06 -4.86 -2.60
CA LYS A 62 -22.42 -4.21 -1.31
C LYS A 62 -21.91 -4.94 -0.07
N GLU A 63 -20.67 -5.41 -0.10
CA GLU A 63 -20.04 -6.16 0.99
C GLU A 63 -19.65 -5.25 2.18
N THR A 64 -20.61 -4.44 2.67
CA THR A 64 -20.39 -3.43 3.71
C THR A 64 -19.95 -3.99 5.06
N HIS A 65 -20.06 -5.30 5.26
CA HIS A 65 -19.56 -6.00 6.44
C HIS A 65 -18.04 -6.17 6.44
N LYS A 66 -17.38 -6.08 5.29
CA LYS A 66 -15.92 -6.17 5.18
C LYS A 66 -15.27 -4.87 5.62
N PRO A 67 -14.28 -4.91 6.54
CA PRO A 67 -13.71 -3.70 7.13
C PRO A 67 -12.98 -2.79 6.14
N LEU A 68 -12.43 -3.32 5.06
CA LEU A 68 -11.69 -2.58 4.03
C LEU A 68 -12.37 -2.63 2.66
N ASN A 69 -13.70 -2.83 2.62
CA ASN A 69 -14.41 -3.00 1.36
C ASN A 69 -14.16 -1.86 0.37
N GLY A 70 -13.50 -2.20 -0.75
CA GLY A 70 -13.22 -1.26 -1.83
C GLY A 70 -12.05 -0.31 -1.60
N ILE A 71 -11.39 -0.35 -0.44
CA ILE A 71 -10.26 0.53 -0.15
C ILE A 71 -9.03 0.11 -0.98
N PRO A 72 -8.44 1.02 -1.80
CA PRO A 72 -7.26 0.71 -2.60
C PRO A 72 -6.00 0.63 -1.73
N ILE A 73 -5.13 -0.32 -2.05
CA ILE A 73 -3.79 -0.44 -1.45
C ILE A 73 -2.79 -0.94 -2.48
N ALA A 74 -1.59 -0.38 -2.49
CA ALA A 74 -0.44 -0.95 -3.18
C ALA A 74 0.48 -1.64 -2.17
N ILE A 75 0.97 -2.83 -2.52
CA ILE A 75 1.73 -3.70 -1.62
C ILE A 75 3.23 -3.47 -1.80
N LYS A 76 3.97 -3.34 -0.70
CA LYS A 76 5.43 -3.22 -0.74
C LYS A 76 6.04 -4.35 -1.58
N ASP A 77 7.01 -4.02 -2.43
CA ASP A 77 7.59 -4.97 -3.37
C ASP A 77 8.53 -6.02 -2.73
N LEU A 78 8.18 -6.41 -1.50
CA LEU A 78 8.74 -7.54 -0.75
C LEU A 78 7.69 -8.61 -0.43
N SER A 79 6.41 -8.37 -0.73
CA SER A 79 5.33 -9.32 -0.45
C SER A 79 4.70 -9.80 -1.74
N ASP A 80 4.54 -11.11 -1.86
CA ASP A 80 4.00 -11.74 -3.06
C ASP A 80 2.52 -11.44 -3.27
N VAL A 81 2.20 -11.06 -4.51
CA VAL A 81 0.83 -10.83 -5.01
C VAL A 81 0.64 -11.58 -6.31
N VAL A 82 -0.31 -12.50 -6.36
CA VAL A 82 -0.64 -13.24 -7.59
C VAL A 82 -1.09 -12.26 -8.67
N GLY A 83 -0.54 -12.43 -9.88
CA GLY A 83 -0.83 -11.56 -11.02
C GLY A 83 0.02 -10.29 -11.11
N LEU A 84 0.80 -9.97 -10.07
CA LEU A 84 1.78 -8.88 -10.09
C LEU A 84 3.18 -9.41 -9.86
N ARG A 85 4.17 -8.86 -10.57
CA ARG A 85 5.58 -9.18 -10.29
C ARG A 85 5.93 -8.73 -8.89
N THR A 86 6.74 -9.53 -8.19
CA THR A 86 7.41 -9.15 -6.95
C THR A 86 8.91 -9.20 -7.20
N THR A 87 9.53 -8.03 -7.31
CA THR A 87 10.92 -7.95 -7.75
C THR A 87 11.92 -7.86 -6.61
N TYR A 88 11.46 -7.60 -5.39
CA TYR A 88 12.32 -7.33 -4.23
C TYR A 88 13.30 -6.16 -4.47
N GLY A 89 13.04 -5.31 -5.49
CA GLY A 89 13.97 -4.29 -5.94
C GLY A 89 15.27 -4.85 -6.54
N PHE A 90 15.37 -6.16 -6.80
CA PHE A 90 16.59 -6.85 -7.20
C PHE A 90 16.54 -7.30 -8.66
N PRO A 91 17.57 -6.98 -9.49
CA PRO A 91 17.58 -7.36 -10.91
C PRO A 91 17.43 -8.85 -11.17
N GLY A 92 17.95 -9.71 -10.29
CA GLY A 92 17.86 -11.16 -10.42
C GLY A 92 16.42 -11.71 -10.36
N THR A 93 15.51 -10.97 -9.75
CA THR A 93 14.10 -11.35 -9.59
C THR A 93 13.14 -10.44 -10.37
N LYS A 94 13.65 -9.59 -11.27
CA LYS A 94 12.86 -8.60 -12.03
C LYS A 94 11.62 -9.16 -12.75
N ASN A 95 11.64 -10.45 -13.11
CA ASN A 95 10.56 -11.13 -13.82
C ASN A 95 9.83 -12.14 -12.93
N TYR A 96 10.10 -12.20 -11.64
CA TYR A 96 9.46 -13.16 -10.75
C TYR A 96 7.96 -12.85 -10.62
N LEU A 97 7.14 -13.84 -10.98
CA LEU A 97 5.69 -13.79 -10.88
C LEU A 97 5.24 -14.83 -9.83
N PRO A 98 4.76 -14.40 -8.68
CA PRO A 98 4.32 -15.28 -7.60
C PRO A 98 3.16 -16.18 -8.01
N LYS A 99 3.19 -17.45 -7.59
CA LYS A 99 2.10 -18.41 -7.76
C LYS A 99 1.10 -18.41 -6.60
N LYS A 100 1.45 -17.79 -5.49
CA LYS A 100 0.62 -17.67 -4.28
C LYS A 100 0.79 -16.27 -3.69
N ASN A 101 -0.26 -15.73 -3.11
CA ASN A 101 -0.15 -14.52 -2.30
C ASN A 101 0.58 -14.82 -1.00
N SER A 102 1.25 -13.82 -0.45
CA SER A 102 1.63 -13.85 0.96
C SER A 102 0.38 -13.87 1.84
N LEU A 103 0.48 -14.47 3.03
CA LEU A 103 -0.63 -14.56 3.98
C LEU A 103 -1.27 -13.19 4.31
N PHE A 104 -0.42 -12.17 4.42
CA PHE A 104 -0.86 -10.80 4.67
C PHE A 104 -1.74 -10.27 3.53
N VAL A 105 -1.32 -10.46 2.28
CA VAL A 105 -2.07 -10.05 1.08
C VAL A 105 -3.43 -10.77 1.01
N ASP A 106 -3.45 -12.09 1.28
CA ASP A 106 -4.71 -12.83 1.33
C ASP A 106 -5.68 -12.28 2.38
N ARG A 107 -5.17 -11.86 3.53
CA ARG A 107 -5.97 -11.23 4.59
C ARG A 107 -6.54 -9.88 4.16
N LEU A 108 -5.75 -9.04 3.48
CA LEU A 108 -6.22 -7.77 2.94
C LEU A 108 -7.34 -7.97 1.91
N ILE A 109 -7.15 -8.92 0.98
CA ILE A 109 -8.18 -9.26 -0.03
C ILE A 109 -9.47 -9.77 0.66
N LYS A 110 -9.34 -10.67 1.64
CA LYS A 110 -10.49 -11.16 2.42
C LYS A 110 -11.19 -10.05 3.19
N SER A 111 -10.45 -9.05 3.67
CA SER A 111 -11.00 -7.85 4.32
C SER A 111 -11.68 -6.88 3.35
N GLY A 112 -11.62 -7.15 2.05
CA GLY A 112 -12.29 -6.39 1.01
C GLY A 112 -11.43 -5.35 0.30
N ALA A 113 -10.16 -5.16 0.65
CA ALA A 113 -9.26 -4.24 -0.03
C ALA A 113 -9.05 -4.60 -1.51
N ILE A 114 -8.79 -3.60 -2.32
CA ILE A 114 -8.41 -3.75 -3.74
C ILE A 114 -6.90 -3.53 -3.86
N ILE A 115 -6.18 -4.58 -4.25
CA ILE A 115 -4.75 -4.46 -4.49
C ILE A 115 -4.54 -3.80 -5.85
N ILE A 116 -4.02 -2.56 -5.86
CA ILE A 116 -3.86 -1.79 -7.10
C ILE A 116 -2.48 -1.91 -7.74
N GLY A 117 -1.45 -2.26 -6.95
CA GLY A 117 -0.08 -2.26 -7.47
C GLY A 117 0.96 -2.61 -6.42
N LYS A 118 2.18 -2.14 -6.67
CA LYS A 118 3.35 -2.36 -5.79
C LYS A 118 4.02 -1.02 -5.46
N THR A 119 4.41 -0.83 -4.18
CA THR A 119 5.22 0.31 -3.74
C THR A 119 6.71 -0.01 -3.78
N ASN A 120 7.53 1.01 -4.04
CA ASN A 120 8.98 0.89 -4.12
C ASN A 120 9.61 0.51 -2.77
N THR A 121 10.74 -0.18 -2.83
CA THR A 121 11.50 -0.68 -1.67
C THR A 121 13.00 -0.50 -1.88
N ALA A 122 13.79 -0.48 -0.81
CA ALA A 122 15.22 -0.73 -0.93
C ALA A 122 15.47 -2.15 -1.48
N GLU A 123 16.57 -2.34 -2.22
CA GLU A 123 16.93 -3.65 -2.78
C GLU A 123 16.94 -4.72 -1.67
N LEU A 124 16.18 -5.81 -1.86
CA LEU A 124 15.97 -6.90 -0.89
C LEU A 124 15.46 -6.44 0.49
N GLY A 125 14.92 -5.24 0.59
CA GLY A 125 14.50 -4.64 1.88
C GLY A 125 15.65 -4.20 2.76
N VAL A 126 16.89 -4.24 2.28
CA VAL A 126 18.10 -3.91 3.04
C VAL A 126 18.57 -2.49 2.70
N GLY A 127 18.52 -1.60 3.68
CA GLY A 127 18.99 -0.23 3.54
C GLY A 127 18.07 0.81 4.17
N GLY A 128 18.67 1.94 4.58
CA GLY A 128 17.98 3.08 5.19
C GLY A 128 17.36 4.04 4.17
N HIS A 129 17.50 3.77 2.87
CA HIS A 129 16.97 4.58 1.78
C HIS A 129 16.27 3.69 0.76
N THR A 130 15.13 4.15 0.26
CA THR A 130 14.39 3.45 -0.79
C THR A 130 14.99 3.78 -2.14
N ILE A 131 15.97 2.99 -2.53
CA ILE A 131 16.63 3.02 -3.83
C ILE A 131 16.96 1.60 -4.26
N ASN A 132 16.81 1.30 -5.54
CA ASN A 132 17.23 0.05 -6.13
C ASN A 132 17.57 0.22 -7.62
N ARG A 133 18.24 -0.79 -8.19
CA ARG A 133 18.74 -0.75 -9.57
C ARG A 133 17.64 -0.97 -10.63
N LEU A 134 16.44 -1.38 -10.25
CA LEU A 134 15.34 -1.60 -11.20
C LEU A 134 14.50 -0.35 -11.41
N PHE A 135 14.22 0.39 -10.34
CA PHE A 135 13.26 1.49 -10.37
C PHE A 135 13.87 2.83 -9.95
N GLY A 136 15.10 2.83 -9.42
CA GLY A 136 15.72 4.05 -8.90
C GLY A 136 15.22 4.45 -7.51
N PRO A 137 15.47 5.69 -7.08
CA PRO A 137 15.09 6.21 -5.78
C PRO A 137 13.61 6.60 -5.73
N THR A 138 13.01 6.50 -4.54
CA THR A 138 11.78 7.21 -4.19
C THR A 138 12.13 8.53 -3.54
N SER A 139 11.51 9.62 -4.00
CA SER A 139 11.68 10.96 -3.46
C SER A 139 10.84 11.19 -2.21
N ASN A 140 11.30 12.09 -1.33
CA ASN A 140 10.49 12.61 -0.24
C ASN A 140 9.38 13.50 -0.81
N CYS A 141 8.15 13.38 -0.29
CA CYS A 141 6.99 14.12 -0.81
C CYS A 141 7.03 15.63 -0.52
N TYR A 142 7.83 16.08 0.43
CA TYR A 142 7.98 17.51 0.77
C TYR A 142 9.15 18.18 0.06
N ASP A 143 10.20 17.40 -0.28
CA ASP A 143 11.37 17.88 -1.00
C ASP A 143 11.91 16.74 -1.88
N PHE A 144 11.67 16.83 -3.17
CA PHE A 144 12.03 15.80 -4.15
C PHE A 144 13.53 15.55 -4.28
N SER A 145 14.36 16.48 -3.76
CA SER A 145 15.81 16.31 -3.71
C SER A 145 16.26 15.40 -2.54
N LYS A 146 15.35 15.07 -1.62
CA LYS A 146 15.61 14.30 -0.42
C LYS A 146 15.12 12.87 -0.53
N SER A 147 15.74 12.02 0.27
CA SER A 147 15.35 10.60 0.38
C SER A 147 14.01 10.44 1.10
N ALA A 148 13.22 9.48 0.67
CA ALA A 148 12.03 9.01 1.39
C ALA A 148 12.35 8.14 2.61
N ALA A 149 13.61 7.99 2.99
CA ALA A 149 14.13 6.94 3.87
C ALA A 149 13.80 5.53 3.35
N GLY A 150 13.95 4.49 4.17
CA GLY A 150 13.76 3.10 3.73
C GLY A 150 13.66 2.11 4.91
N SER A 151 13.35 0.92 4.54
CA SER A 151 13.18 0.33 3.20
C SER A 151 11.76 0.50 2.61
N SER A 152 10.76 1.03 3.33
CA SER A 152 9.37 1.21 2.89
C SER A 152 9.06 2.66 2.44
N GLY A 153 10.03 3.35 1.80
CA GLY A 153 9.87 4.75 1.39
C GLY A 153 8.79 4.94 0.32
N GLY A 154 8.62 3.98 -0.58
CA GLY A 154 7.52 4.02 -1.55
C GLY A 154 6.16 4.07 -0.89
N ALA A 155 5.95 3.22 0.13
CA ALA A 155 4.71 3.19 0.91
C ALA A 155 4.46 4.50 1.65
N SER A 156 5.47 5.00 2.38
CA SER A 156 5.33 6.24 3.16
C SER A 156 5.10 7.47 2.27
N THR A 157 5.82 7.58 1.18
CA THR A 157 5.64 8.67 0.21
C THR A 157 4.26 8.60 -0.46
N ALA A 158 3.80 7.39 -0.84
CA ALA A 158 2.47 7.24 -1.44
C ALA A 158 1.35 7.70 -0.50
N VAL A 159 1.45 7.38 0.79
CA VAL A 159 0.46 7.83 1.79
C VAL A 159 0.56 9.32 2.04
N ALA A 160 1.76 9.86 2.29
CA ALA A 160 1.96 11.27 2.58
C ALA A 160 1.56 12.20 1.43
N ALA A 161 1.77 11.75 0.18
CA ALA A 161 1.35 12.48 -1.02
C ALA A 161 -0.14 12.25 -1.38
N GLY A 162 -0.88 11.50 -0.59
CA GLY A 162 -2.28 11.19 -0.84
C GLY A 162 -2.53 10.35 -2.07
N LEU A 163 -1.58 9.50 -2.47
CA LEU A 163 -1.74 8.53 -3.56
C LEU A 163 -2.45 7.26 -3.08
N LEU A 164 -2.46 7.04 -1.77
CA LEU A 164 -3.10 5.92 -1.10
C LEU A 164 -3.64 6.36 0.26
N PRO A 165 -4.76 5.79 0.73
CA PRO A 165 -5.28 6.11 2.06
C PRO A 165 -4.47 5.44 3.17
N PHE A 166 -3.82 4.33 2.89
CA PHE A 166 -2.87 3.60 3.74
C PHE A 166 -2.00 2.68 2.88
N ALA A 167 -0.91 2.19 3.44
CA ALA A 167 -0.02 1.23 2.78
C ALA A 167 0.58 0.26 3.80
N ASP A 168 1.08 -0.87 3.30
CA ASP A 168 1.87 -1.80 4.10
C ASP A 168 3.35 -1.42 4.08
N GLY A 169 4.05 -1.87 5.11
CA GLY A 169 5.51 -1.80 5.20
C GLY A 169 6.07 -3.00 5.94
N THR A 170 7.37 -3.23 5.80
CA THR A 170 8.10 -4.20 6.62
C THR A 170 9.05 -3.48 7.56
N ASP A 171 9.23 -3.96 8.79
CA ASP A 171 10.05 -3.27 9.77
C ASP A 171 10.83 -4.25 10.65
N GLN A 172 12.05 -4.54 10.28
CA GLN A 172 13.00 -5.27 11.12
C GLN A 172 13.77 -4.31 12.04
N MET A 173 14.33 -3.23 11.49
CA MET A 173 15.15 -2.25 12.20
C MET A 173 14.72 -0.80 11.95
N GLY A 174 13.40 -0.55 11.80
CA GLY A 174 12.86 0.80 11.56
C GLY A 174 12.34 1.03 10.15
N SER A 175 12.31 0.02 9.28
CA SER A 175 11.99 0.18 7.85
C SER A 175 10.53 0.53 7.53
N CYS A 176 9.64 0.59 8.52
CA CYS A 176 8.30 1.18 8.42
C CYS A 176 8.26 2.54 9.16
N ARG A 177 8.74 2.56 10.41
CA ARG A 177 8.70 3.74 11.29
C ARG A 177 9.61 4.88 10.81
N GLY A 178 10.82 4.55 10.32
CA GLY A 178 11.75 5.54 9.75
C GLY A 178 11.15 6.29 8.56
N PRO A 179 10.74 5.60 7.47
CA PRO A 179 10.07 6.25 6.35
C PRO A 179 8.82 7.04 6.75
N ALA A 180 8.02 6.52 7.67
CA ALA A 180 6.84 7.23 8.18
C ALA A 180 7.23 8.56 8.87
N ALA A 181 8.30 8.56 9.69
CA ALA A 181 8.81 9.77 10.32
C ALA A 181 9.33 10.80 9.29
N TYR A 182 10.03 10.35 8.25
CA TYR A 182 10.50 11.22 7.16
C TYR A 182 9.37 11.82 6.32
N ALA A 183 8.25 11.11 6.24
CA ALA A 183 7.06 11.53 5.51
C ALA A 183 6.00 12.19 6.39
N ASN A 184 6.28 12.42 7.69
CA ASN A 184 5.37 13.01 8.66
C ASN A 184 3.99 12.33 8.70
N ILE A 185 3.99 11.00 8.65
CA ILE A 185 2.78 10.18 8.75
C ILE A 185 2.89 9.19 9.92
N TYR A 186 1.77 8.58 10.28
CA TYR A 186 1.74 7.57 11.33
C TYR A 186 2.36 6.25 10.83
N GLY A 187 3.43 5.79 11.50
CA GLY A 187 4.09 4.52 11.22
C GLY A 187 3.89 3.52 12.36
N TYR A 188 3.09 2.47 12.12
CA TYR A 188 2.79 1.46 13.12
C TYR A 188 3.58 0.18 12.91
N ARG A 189 4.28 -0.25 13.96
CA ARG A 189 4.89 -1.58 14.04
C ARG A 189 4.29 -2.30 15.26
N PRO A 190 3.64 -3.45 15.07
CA PRO A 190 3.07 -4.23 16.18
C PRO A 190 4.15 -4.63 17.19
N THR A 191 3.74 -4.81 18.44
CA THR A 191 4.61 -5.38 19.48
C THR A 191 5.05 -6.80 19.06
N PRO A 192 6.30 -7.20 19.33
CA PRO A 192 6.73 -8.59 19.19
C PRO A 192 5.72 -9.51 19.89
N VAL A 193 5.54 -10.72 19.41
CA VAL A 193 4.47 -11.67 19.80
C VAL A 193 3.17 -11.44 19.01
N SER A 194 2.69 -10.22 18.82
CA SER A 194 1.47 -9.96 18.03
C SER A 194 1.56 -10.46 16.59
N TYR A 195 2.75 -10.49 16.01
CA TYR A 195 2.99 -10.93 14.61
C TYR A 195 3.65 -12.31 14.51
N THR A 196 4.01 -12.95 15.63
CA THR A 196 4.57 -14.31 15.64
C THR A 196 3.49 -15.39 15.55
N HIS A 197 2.23 -15.01 15.73
CA HIS A 197 1.06 -15.87 15.59
C HIS A 197 0.25 -15.47 14.34
N LEU A 198 -0.35 -16.47 13.69
CA LEU A 198 -1.24 -16.22 12.54
C LEU A 198 -2.53 -15.49 12.93
N THR A 199 -2.91 -15.60 14.20
CA THR A 199 -4.01 -14.87 14.86
C THR A 199 -3.52 -14.35 16.19
N LEU A 200 -4.06 -13.22 16.66
CA LEU A 200 -3.80 -12.77 18.02
C LEU A 200 -4.29 -13.81 19.01
N PRO A 201 -3.53 -14.12 20.08
CA PRO A 201 -4.02 -14.98 21.16
C PRO A 201 -5.28 -14.36 21.78
N THR A 202 -6.37 -15.10 21.79
CA THR A 202 -7.65 -14.65 22.36
C THR A 202 -7.71 -14.76 23.88
N THR A 203 -6.65 -15.25 24.51
CA THR A 203 -6.59 -15.58 25.94
C THR A 203 -6.09 -14.46 26.84
N TYR A 204 -5.77 -13.29 26.32
CA TYR A 204 -5.41 -12.14 27.14
C TYR A 204 -6.49 -11.08 27.09
N THR A 205 -7.57 -11.32 27.79
CA THR A 205 -8.39 -10.26 28.36
C THR A 205 -7.63 -9.74 29.59
N VAL A 206 -7.14 -8.53 29.52
CA VAL A 206 -6.79 -7.77 30.71
C VAL A 206 -8.05 -7.08 31.19
#